data_7f72504becfceec20456c843c0d4fe3b
#
_entry.id   7f72504becfceec20456c843c0d4fe3b
#
_cell.length_a   1.000
_cell.length_b   1.000
_cell.length_c   1.000
_cell.angle_alpha   90.00
_cell.angle_beta   90.00
_cell.angle_gamma   90.00
#
_symmetry.space_group_name_H-M   'P 1'
#
loop_
_entity.id
_entity.type
_entity.pdbx_description
1 polymer ?
#
loop_
_entity_poly.entity_id
_entity_poly.type
_entity_poly.pdbx_seq_one_letter_code
_entity_poly.pdbx_strand_id
1 'polypeptide(L)'
;MKQLKTEYLGLSLRNPLIVSSSGLTASLEKLQRLEAAGAGAVVLKSVFEEQIVNETAHLEVYNAYPEAADYLHFYLKEDYLEQYIGLIAEAKKNLSIPVIGSICCVSEGGWIDFARRIEEAGADALELNVFFLPADPMVAGAEIERQYLSVVRDVAEKVSVPVAVKISTHFTSPLSMIQGIRQCGAEGVVMFNRFYEPDINTDSVQVMEADIFSTSADLRGSIRWIAMASAAFPDLDIAASTGVHTGADGVKLLLA
;
A
#
# COMPACT_ATOMS: atom_id res chain seq x y z
N MET A 1 1.14 -2.74 32.77
CA MET A 1 0.30 -2.44 31.60
C MET A 1 -0.04 -3.74 30.90
N LYS A 2 -1.31 -4.00 30.56
CA LYS A 2 -1.65 -5.14 29.69
C LYS A 2 -0.90 -4.91 28.37
N GLN A 3 -0.10 -5.89 27.94
CA GLN A 3 0.54 -5.83 26.64
C GLN A 3 -0.55 -6.01 25.57
N LEU A 4 -0.67 -5.05 24.67
CA LEU A 4 -1.60 -5.11 23.52
C LEU A 4 -0.97 -5.91 22.37
N LYS A 5 -0.35 -7.06 22.68
CA LYS A 5 0.20 -7.95 21.65
C LYS A 5 -0.92 -8.39 20.72
N THR A 6 -0.65 -8.40 19.42
CA THR A 6 -1.55 -8.88 18.39
C THR A 6 -0.76 -9.63 17.33
N GLU A 7 -1.45 -10.37 16.49
CA GLU A 7 -0.89 -11.00 15.30
C GLU A 7 -1.47 -10.32 14.05
N TYR A 8 -0.68 -10.18 13.02
CA TYR A 8 -1.09 -9.67 11.73
C TYR A 8 -0.19 -10.27 10.65
N LEU A 9 -0.75 -10.88 9.62
CA LEU A 9 -0.03 -11.62 8.57
C LEU A 9 0.92 -12.68 9.14
N GLY A 10 0.52 -13.40 10.18
CA GLY A 10 1.37 -14.34 10.91
C GLY A 10 2.52 -13.70 11.70
N LEU A 11 2.64 -12.38 11.71
CA LEU A 11 3.69 -11.63 12.40
C LEU A 11 3.23 -11.26 13.83
N SER A 12 4.06 -11.55 14.83
CA SER A 12 3.80 -11.11 16.21
C SER A 12 4.14 -9.64 16.40
N LEU A 13 3.14 -8.82 16.66
CA LEU A 13 3.29 -7.39 16.91
C LEU A 13 3.22 -7.08 18.40
N ARG A 14 4.07 -6.16 18.88
CA ARG A 14 4.03 -5.68 20.27
C ARG A 14 2.75 -4.91 20.63
N ASN A 15 2.06 -4.38 19.63
CA ASN A 15 0.76 -3.72 19.70
C ASN A 15 0.15 -3.61 18.28
N PRO A 16 -1.16 -3.31 18.13
CA PRO A 16 -1.84 -3.28 16.84
C PRO A 16 -1.58 -2.01 15.99
N LEU A 17 -0.65 -1.14 16.38
CA LEU A 17 -0.38 0.09 15.64
C LEU A 17 0.68 -0.14 14.57
N ILE A 18 0.24 -0.17 13.32
CA ILE A 18 1.11 -0.27 12.15
C ILE A 18 1.19 1.12 11.52
N VAL A 19 2.41 1.64 11.30
CA VAL A 19 2.56 2.89 10.56
C VAL A 19 2.46 2.60 9.08
N SER A 20 1.41 3.11 8.45
CA SER A 20 1.13 2.84 7.04
C SER A 20 2.09 3.57 6.10
N SER A 21 2.16 3.05 4.88
CA SER A 21 2.96 3.60 3.77
C SER A 21 2.71 5.09 3.59
N SER A 22 3.76 5.89 3.73
CA SER A 22 3.73 7.35 3.62
C SER A 22 5.14 7.95 3.57
N GLY A 23 5.25 9.26 3.41
CA GLY A 23 6.51 9.98 3.55
C GLY A 23 7.18 9.84 4.93
N LEU A 24 6.46 9.39 5.96
CA LEU A 24 7.02 9.10 7.28
C LEU A 24 7.83 7.80 7.32
N THR A 25 7.62 6.88 6.36
CA THR A 25 8.29 5.58 6.29
C THR A 25 9.29 5.50 5.14
N ALA A 26 9.81 6.63 4.67
CA ALA A 26 10.66 6.72 3.48
C ALA A 26 12.17 6.73 3.77
N SER A 27 12.62 6.65 5.03
CA SER A 27 14.04 6.61 5.37
C SER A 27 14.30 5.90 6.69
N LEU A 28 15.49 5.32 6.85
CA LEU A 28 15.88 4.58 8.05
C LEU A 28 15.75 5.44 9.32
N GLU A 29 16.19 6.69 9.29
CA GLU A 29 16.08 7.62 10.44
C GLU A 29 14.62 7.78 10.90
N LYS A 30 13.70 7.95 9.93
CA LYS A 30 12.27 8.06 10.23
C LYS A 30 11.72 6.77 10.82
N LEU A 31 12.09 5.62 10.27
CA LEU A 31 11.68 4.31 10.76
C LEU A 31 12.12 4.07 12.21
N GLN A 32 13.37 4.40 12.55
CA GLN A 32 13.89 4.31 13.92
C GLN A 32 13.11 5.22 14.89
N ARG A 33 12.76 6.42 14.47
CA ARG A 33 11.92 7.34 15.26
C ARG A 33 10.52 6.78 15.49
N LEU A 34 9.91 6.13 14.49
CA LEU A 34 8.61 5.50 14.61
C LEU A 34 8.65 4.30 15.56
N GLU A 35 9.67 3.47 15.46
CA GLU A 35 9.88 2.38 16.42
C GLU A 35 10.06 2.89 17.84
N ALA A 36 10.87 3.92 18.05
CA ALA A 36 11.06 4.57 19.36
C ALA A 36 9.77 5.20 19.89
N ALA A 37 8.90 5.71 19.01
CA ALA A 37 7.57 6.23 19.36
C ALA A 37 6.56 5.13 19.68
N GLY A 38 6.89 3.85 19.47
CA GLY A 38 6.06 2.73 19.89
C GLY A 38 5.31 2.00 18.77
N ALA A 39 5.62 2.23 17.49
CA ALA A 39 5.03 1.49 16.38
C ALA A 39 5.18 -0.04 16.57
N GLY A 40 4.13 -0.81 16.30
CA GLY A 40 4.14 -2.27 16.32
C GLY A 40 4.76 -2.88 15.08
N ALA A 41 4.58 -2.23 13.92
CA ALA A 41 5.20 -2.54 12.63
C ALA A 41 5.24 -1.27 11.76
N VAL A 42 5.98 -1.33 10.66
CA VAL A 42 6.02 -0.26 9.66
C VAL A 42 5.77 -0.82 8.26
N VAL A 43 4.96 -0.12 7.47
CA VAL A 43 4.84 -0.34 6.03
C VAL A 43 5.66 0.73 5.33
N LEU A 44 6.64 0.35 4.54
CA LEU A 44 7.51 1.29 3.86
C LEU A 44 6.72 2.12 2.84
N LYS A 45 7.22 3.32 2.52
CA LYS A 45 6.63 4.12 1.45
C LYS A 45 6.61 3.29 0.16
N SER A 46 5.44 3.17 -0.46
CA SER A 46 5.29 2.36 -1.68
C SER A 46 6.26 2.80 -2.77
N VAL A 47 6.81 1.84 -3.48
CA VAL A 47 7.43 2.07 -4.78
C VAL A 47 6.30 2.28 -5.78
N PHE A 48 6.31 3.40 -6.48
CA PHE A 48 5.34 3.75 -7.51
C PHE A 48 5.97 3.60 -8.89
N GLU A 49 5.48 2.67 -9.68
CA GLU A 49 5.93 2.51 -11.07
C GLU A 49 5.69 3.80 -11.89
N GLU A 50 4.57 4.49 -11.65
CA GLU A 50 4.26 5.77 -12.30
C GLU A 50 5.27 6.89 -12.03
N GLN A 51 5.86 6.95 -10.82
CA GLN A 51 6.88 7.95 -10.53
C GLN A 51 8.13 7.75 -11.39
N ILE A 52 8.50 6.48 -11.58
CA ILE A 52 9.64 6.10 -12.42
C ILE A 52 9.35 6.49 -13.88
N VAL A 53 8.14 6.21 -14.37
CA VAL A 53 7.69 6.57 -15.72
C VAL A 53 7.67 8.09 -15.93
N ASN A 54 7.11 8.83 -14.97
CA ASN A 54 6.98 10.30 -15.06
C ASN A 54 8.33 11.01 -15.00
N GLU A 55 9.26 10.58 -14.16
CA GLU A 55 10.61 11.16 -14.11
C GLU A 55 11.37 10.91 -15.42
N THR A 56 11.17 9.74 -16.03
CA THR A 56 11.71 9.44 -17.36
C THR A 56 11.13 10.38 -18.42
N ALA A 57 9.81 10.58 -18.43
CA ALA A 57 9.16 11.48 -19.38
C ALA A 57 9.65 12.93 -19.25
N HIS A 58 9.93 13.41 -18.04
CA HIS A 58 10.53 14.73 -17.86
C HIS A 58 11.95 14.84 -18.41
N LEU A 59 12.72 13.75 -18.41
CA LEU A 59 14.08 13.70 -18.96
C LEU A 59 14.06 13.50 -20.48
N GLU A 60 13.05 12.85 -21.04
CA GLU A 60 12.87 12.66 -22.49
C GLU A 60 12.71 13.97 -23.25
N VAL A 61 12.16 15.01 -22.62
CA VAL A 61 12.08 16.36 -23.22
C VAL A 61 13.46 16.92 -23.57
N TYR A 62 14.52 16.42 -22.95
CA TYR A 62 15.91 16.83 -23.23
C TYR A 62 16.67 15.90 -24.19
N ASN A 63 16.12 14.73 -24.54
CA ASN A 63 16.81 13.74 -25.36
C ASN A 63 16.16 13.59 -26.73
N ALA A 64 16.88 13.97 -27.79
CA ALA A 64 16.45 13.89 -29.18
C ALA A 64 16.44 12.45 -29.77
N TYR A 65 16.66 11.40 -28.96
CA TYR A 65 16.77 10.03 -29.44
C TYR A 65 15.81 9.09 -28.66
N PRO A 66 14.82 8.46 -29.33
CA PRO A 66 13.87 7.54 -28.69
C PRO A 66 14.53 6.34 -27.99
N GLU A 67 15.60 5.80 -28.58
CA GLU A 67 16.35 4.67 -28.00
C GLU A 67 17.05 5.01 -26.66
N ALA A 68 17.38 6.28 -26.44
CA ALA A 68 17.93 6.74 -25.16
C ALA A 68 16.86 6.82 -24.07
N ALA A 69 15.61 7.03 -24.42
CA ALA A 69 14.48 7.10 -23.49
C ALA A 69 14.21 5.74 -22.82
N ASP A 70 14.14 4.66 -23.61
CA ASP A 70 13.94 3.29 -23.09
C ASP A 70 15.07 2.88 -22.15
N TYR A 71 16.31 3.24 -22.51
CA TYR A 71 17.49 2.95 -21.70
C TYR A 71 17.49 3.73 -20.39
N LEU A 72 17.12 5.01 -20.44
CA LEU A 72 17.01 5.87 -19.25
C LEU A 72 15.89 5.41 -18.32
N HIS A 73 14.75 5.01 -18.88
CA HIS A 73 13.64 4.43 -18.12
C HIS A 73 14.07 3.17 -17.35
N PHE A 74 14.78 2.28 -18.03
CA PHE A 74 15.31 1.06 -17.38
C PHE A 74 16.27 1.40 -16.23
N TYR A 75 17.20 2.33 -16.43
CA TYR A 75 18.16 2.73 -15.41
C TYR A 75 17.50 3.39 -14.20
N LEU A 76 16.56 4.28 -14.39
CA LEU A 76 15.85 4.94 -13.29
C LEU A 76 15.02 3.92 -12.50
N LYS A 77 14.35 3.02 -13.19
CA LYS A 77 13.59 1.93 -12.54
C LYS A 77 14.49 1.07 -11.65
N GLU A 78 15.64 0.66 -12.16
CA GLU A 78 16.60 -0.14 -11.40
C GLU A 78 17.18 0.65 -10.22
N ASP A 79 17.55 1.92 -10.38
CA ASP A 79 18.11 2.74 -9.31
C ASP A 79 17.10 2.95 -8.17
N TYR A 80 15.84 3.25 -8.46
CA TYR A 80 14.78 3.35 -7.46
C TYR A 80 14.56 2.04 -6.71
N LEU A 81 14.53 0.95 -7.43
CA LEU A 81 14.34 -0.36 -6.82
C LEU A 81 15.52 -0.75 -5.94
N GLU A 82 16.76 -0.50 -6.38
CA GLU A 82 17.96 -0.75 -5.59
C GLU A 82 17.98 0.09 -4.29
N GLN A 83 17.61 1.37 -4.36
CA GLN A 83 17.49 2.22 -3.18
C GLN A 83 16.43 1.69 -2.20
N TYR A 84 15.29 1.22 -2.71
CA TYR A 84 14.23 0.66 -1.90
C TYR A 84 14.64 -0.66 -1.22
N ILE A 85 15.28 -1.54 -1.96
CA ILE A 85 15.85 -2.80 -1.46
C ILE A 85 16.92 -2.54 -0.40
N GLY A 86 17.79 -1.56 -0.65
CA GLY A 86 18.77 -1.10 0.34
C GLY A 86 18.11 -0.62 1.63
N LEU A 87 17.03 0.15 1.53
CA LEU A 87 16.27 0.61 2.71
C LEU A 87 15.67 -0.56 3.49
N ILE A 88 15.10 -1.58 2.81
CA ILE A 88 14.58 -2.78 3.47
C ILE A 88 15.70 -3.49 4.23
N ALA A 89 16.80 -3.77 3.58
CA ALA A 89 17.94 -4.47 4.18
C ALA A 89 18.53 -3.71 5.39
N GLU A 90 18.61 -2.38 5.31
CA GLU A 90 19.02 -1.53 6.43
C GLU A 90 17.99 -1.51 7.55
N ALA A 91 16.70 -1.39 7.23
CA ALA A 91 15.63 -1.43 8.22
C ALA A 91 15.63 -2.75 8.98
N LYS A 92 15.77 -3.88 8.30
CA LYS A 92 15.84 -5.21 8.91
C LYS A 92 17.04 -5.41 9.83
N LYS A 93 18.16 -4.72 9.59
CA LYS A 93 19.34 -4.75 10.47
C LYS A 93 19.19 -3.88 11.71
N ASN A 94 18.42 -2.80 11.62
CA ASN A 94 18.40 -1.73 12.64
C ASN A 94 17.10 -1.67 13.44
N LEU A 95 16.01 -2.31 12.99
CA LEU A 95 14.73 -2.33 13.68
C LEU A 95 14.46 -3.70 14.30
N SER A 96 13.72 -3.71 15.41
CA SER A 96 13.23 -4.93 16.07
C SER A 96 11.76 -5.23 15.76
N ILE A 97 11.07 -4.30 15.09
CA ILE A 97 9.68 -4.44 14.66
C ILE A 97 9.60 -4.93 13.22
N PRO A 98 8.52 -5.62 12.82
CA PRO A 98 8.32 -6.05 11.44
C PRO A 98 8.37 -4.90 10.43
N VAL A 99 8.98 -5.18 9.28
CA VAL A 99 9.11 -4.29 8.13
C VAL A 99 8.33 -4.88 6.96
N ILE A 100 7.28 -4.19 6.55
CA ILE A 100 6.40 -4.60 5.46
C ILE A 100 6.77 -3.80 4.21
N GLY A 101 7.14 -4.48 3.13
CA GLY A 101 7.35 -3.85 1.83
C GLY A 101 6.02 -3.41 1.23
N SER A 102 6.03 -2.34 0.42
CA SER A 102 4.81 -1.88 -0.25
C SER A 102 5.07 -1.53 -1.71
N ILE A 103 4.19 -2.01 -2.60
CA ILE A 103 4.30 -1.84 -4.04
C ILE A 103 3.02 -1.20 -4.57
N CYS A 104 3.17 -0.22 -5.45
CA CYS A 104 2.11 0.34 -6.27
C CYS A 104 2.56 0.35 -7.73
N CYS A 105 2.18 -0.68 -8.48
CA CYS A 105 2.47 -0.82 -9.90
C CYS A 105 1.20 -0.63 -10.73
N VAL A 106 1.33 -0.23 -11.97
CA VAL A 106 0.24 -0.02 -12.93
C VAL A 106 0.31 -0.96 -14.14
N SER A 107 1.45 -1.64 -14.37
CA SER A 107 1.65 -2.58 -15.47
C SER A 107 1.54 -4.04 -15.04
N GLU A 108 1.09 -4.92 -15.94
CA GLU A 108 0.90 -6.35 -15.65
C GLU A 108 2.19 -7.13 -15.37
N GLY A 109 3.37 -6.62 -15.72
CA GLY A 109 4.64 -7.36 -15.59
C GLY A 109 5.53 -6.98 -14.42
N GLY A 110 5.39 -5.76 -13.89
CA GLY A 110 6.30 -5.20 -12.88
C GLY A 110 6.14 -5.80 -11.47
N TRP A 111 4.94 -6.24 -11.11
CA TRP A 111 4.58 -6.64 -9.75
C TRP A 111 5.38 -7.84 -9.21
N ILE A 112 5.59 -8.86 -10.04
CA ILE A 112 6.22 -10.12 -9.62
C ILE A 112 7.71 -9.90 -9.32
N ASP A 113 8.42 -9.19 -10.20
CA ASP A 113 9.84 -8.92 -10.03
C ASP A 113 10.09 -8.07 -8.79
N PHE A 114 9.34 -6.98 -8.63
CA PHE A 114 9.40 -6.13 -7.45
C PHE A 114 9.12 -6.91 -6.16
N ALA A 115 8.07 -7.74 -6.15
CA ALA A 115 7.67 -8.52 -4.99
C ALA A 115 8.78 -9.48 -4.55
N ARG A 116 9.41 -10.21 -5.50
CA ARG A 116 10.51 -11.13 -5.22
C ARG A 116 11.73 -10.43 -4.66
N ARG A 117 12.13 -9.33 -5.25
CA ARG A 117 13.31 -8.57 -4.80
C ARG A 117 13.10 -7.97 -3.41
N ILE A 118 11.87 -7.55 -3.07
CA ILE A 118 11.49 -7.10 -1.72
C ILE A 118 11.58 -8.25 -0.72
N GLU A 119 11.07 -9.43 -1.06
CA GLU A 119 11.20 -10.64 -0.25
C GLU A 119 12.67 -11.01 -0.04
N GLU A 120 13.48 -11.05 -1.09
CA GLU A 120 14.92 -11.34 -1.04
C GLU A 120 15.71 -10.35 -0.17
N ALA A 121 15.26 -9.10 -0.11
CA ALA A 121 15.82 -8.08 0.78
C ALA A 121 15.47 -8.30 2.26
N GLY A 122 14.57 -9.23 2.56
CA GLY A 122 14.21 -9.66 3.91
C GLY A 122 13.00 -8.96 4.51
N ALA A 123 12.11 -8.38 3.70
CA ALA A 123 10.81 -7.89 4.18
C ALA A 123 10.03 -9.02 4.86
N ASP A 124 9.32 -8.71 5.96
CA ASP A 124 8.52 -9.70 6.71
C ASP A 124 7.18 -10.01 6.06
N ALA A 125 6.66 -9.08 5.27
CA ALA A 125 5.40 -9.18 4.52
C ALA A 125 5.39 -8.19 3.36
N LEU A 126 4.40 -8.31 2.48
CA LEU A 126 4.18 -7.43 1.35
C LEU A 126 2.79 -6.80 1.39
N GLU A 127 2.69 -5.48 1.24
CA GLU A 127 1.43 -4.76 1.01
C GLU A 127 1.32 -4.38 -0.46
N LEU A 128 0.33 -4.93 -1.16
CA LEU A 128 -0.02 -4.54 -2.53
C LEU A 128 -0.99 -3.37 -2.48
N ASN A 129 -0.54 -2.23 -2.96
CA ASN A 129 -1.38 -1.06 -3.14
C ASN A 129 -1.90 -1.06 -4.59
N VAL A 130 -2.91 -1.90 -4.85
CA VAL A 130 -3.50 -2.01 -6.19
C VAL A 130 -4.48 -0.88 -6.41
N PHE A 131 -4.27 -0.13 -7.49
CA PHE A 131 -5.18 0.93 -7.86
C PHE A 131 -5.28 1.09 -9.37
N PHE A 132 -6.51 1.08 -9.84
CA PHE A 132 -6.85 1.45 -11.21
C PHE A 132 -7.86 2.60 -11.17
N LEU A 133 -7.61 3.68 -11.92
CA LEU A 133 -8.57 4.74 -12.15
C LEU A 133 -9.41 4.38 -13.38
N PRO A 134 -10.67 3.94 -13.21
CA PRO A 134 -11.51 3.52 -14.33
C PRO A 134 -12.09 4.74 -15.06
N ALA A 135 -11.25 5.42 -15.84
CA ALA A 135 -11.62 6.63 -16.57
C ALA A 135 -12.29 6.35 -17.93
N ASP A 136 -12.18 5.13 -18.46
CA ASP A 136 -12.83 4.74 -19.72
C ASP A 136 -14.26 4.26 -19.45
N PRO A 137 -15.30 4.96 -19.98
CA PRO A 137 -16.68 4.59 -19.79
C PRO A 137 -17.10 3.27 -20.48
N MET A 138 -16.24 2.73 -21.36
CA MET A 138 -16.50 1.47 -22.07
C MET A 138 -15.99 0.26 -21.29
N VAL A 139 -15.17 0.45 -20.24
CA VAL A 139 -14.66 -0.64 -19.41
C VAL A 139 -15.63 -0.94 -18.27
N ALA A 140 -16.14 -2.16 -18.22
CA ALA A 140 -17.06 -2.58 -17.18
C ALA A 140 -16.34 -2.75 -15.83
N GLY A 141 -17.01 -2.40 -14.71
CA GLY A 141 -16.46 -2.57 -13.35
C GLY A 141 -15.95 -3.99 -13.06
N ALA A 142 -16.65 -5.01 -13.57
CA ALA A 142 -16.22 -6.41 -13.45
C ALA A 142 -14.88 -6.70 -14.16
N GLU A 143 -14.52 -5.93 -15.19
CA GLU A 143 -13.21 -6.04 -15.83
C GLU A 143 -12.11 -5.51 -14.92
N ILE A 144 -12.34 -4.34 -14.35
CA ILE A 144 -11.42 -3.73 -13.38
C ILE A 144 -11.22 -4.67 -12.17
N GLU A 145 -12.31 -5.22 -11.62
CA GLU A 145 -12.21 -6.18 -10.50
C GLU A 145 -11.40 -7.43 -10.88
N ARG A 146 -11.55 -7.94 -12.11
CA ARG A 146 -10.74 -9.06 -12.59
C ARG A 146 -9.25 -8.72 -12.70
N GLN A 147 -8.90 -7.52 -13.14
CA GLN A 147 -7.51 -7.04 -13.18
C GLN A 147 -6.91 -6.98 -11.76
N TYR A 148 -7.65 -6.44 -10.78
CA TYR A 148 -7.23 -6.47 -9.38
C TYR A 148 -6.92 -7.90 -8.91
N LEU A 149 -7.84 -8.83 -9.14
CA LEU A 149 -7.69 -10.21 -8.69
C LEU A 149 -6.57 -10.96 -9.42
N SER A 150 -6.32 -10.64 -10.69
CA SER A 150 -5.18 -11.19 -11.44
C SER A 150 -3.87 -10.78 -10.80
N VAL A 151 -3.67 -9.48 -10.55
CA VAL A 151 -2.45 -8.96 -9.90
C VAL A 151 -2.21 -9.61 -8.54
N VAL A 152 -3.25 -9.71 -7.71
CA VAL A 152 -3.14 -10.33 -6.37
C VAL A 152 -2.70 -11.79 -6.47
N ARG A 153 -3.34 -12.57 -7.35
CA ARG A 153 -3.00 -13.97 -7.57
C ARG A 153 -1.58 -14.15 -8.06
N ASP A 154 -1.21 -13.39 -9.08
CA ASP A 154 0.10 -13.51 -9.72
C ASP A 154 1.25 -13.22 -8.75
N VAL A 155 1.07 -12.27 -7.83
CA VAL A 155 2.05 -11.99 -6.78
C VAL A 155 2.01 -13.04 -5.68
N ALA A 156 0.83 -13.37 -5.13
CA ALA A 156 0.71 -14.31 -4.02
C ALA A 156 1.23 -15.71 -4.36
N GLU A 157 1.14 -16.14 -5.64
CA GLU A 157 1.71 -17.41 -6.11
C GLU A 157 3.24 -17.39 -6.24
N LYS A 158 3.88 -16.24 -6.22
CA LYS A 158 5.32 -16.08 -6.56
C LYS A 158 6.20 -15.67 -5.39
N VAL A 159 5.61 -15.28 -4.27
CA VAL A 159 6.33 -14.93 -3.03
C VAL A 159 5.95 -15.91 -1.92
N SER A 160 6.85 -16.06 -0.94
CA SER A 160 6.62 -16.91 0.24
C SER A 160 6.25 -16.08 1.48
N VAL A 161 6.48 -14.76 1.43
CA VAL A 161 6.06 -13.84 2.50
C VAL A 161 4.56 -13.58 2.41
N PRO A 162 3.87 -13.37 3.53
CA PRO A 162 2.45 -13.08 3.52
C PRO A 162 2.14 -11.78 2.78
N VAL A 163 1.00 -11.79 2.08
CA VAL A 163 0.56 -10.67 1.24
C VAL A 163 -0.72 -10.07 1.79
N ALA A 164 -0.71 -8.75 2.04
CA ALA A 164 -1.90 -7.94 2.27
C ALA A 164 -2.22 -7.09 1.04
N VAL A 165 -3.51 -6.84 0.81
CA VAL A 165 -3.97 -6.00 -0.29
C VAL A 165 -4.68 -4.77 0.25
N LYS A 166 -4.16 -3.59 -0.07
CA LYS A 166 -4.77 -2.32 0.29
C LYS A 166 -5.72 -1.89 -0.81
N ILE A 167 -7.00 -1.78 -0.46
CA ILE A 167 -8.10 -1.53 -1.40
C ILE A 167 -8.70 -0.13 -1.22
N SER A 168 -9.36 0.35 -2.28
CA SER A 168 -10.14 1.58 -2.25
C SER A 168 -11.56 1.32 -1.75
N THR A 169 -12.33 2.40 -1.53
CA THR A 169 -13.77 2.34 -1.19
C THR A 169 -14.66 2.16 -2.43
N HIS A 170 -14.09 2.19 -3.64
CA HIS A 170 -14.84 2.34 -4.91
C HIS A 170 -15.27 1.01 -5.55
N PHE A 171 -15.64 0.05 -4.74
CA PHE A 171 -16.24 -1.19 -5.23
C PHE A 171 -17.75 -1.21 -5.01
N THR A 172 -18.51 -1.70 -5.97
CA THR A 172 -19.95 -1.90 -5.82
C THR A 172 -20.27 -2.88 -4.68
N SER A 173 -19.43 -3.91 -4.50
CA SER A 173 -19.54 -4.90 -3.44
C SER A 173 -18.17 -5.15 -2.80
N PRO A 174 -17.76 -4.35 -1.80
CA PRO A 174 -16.46 -4.52 -1.14
C PRO A 174 -16.25 -5.91 -0.54
N LEU A 175 -17.27 -6.53 0.07
CA LEU A 175 -17.14 -7.87 0.63
C LEU A 175 -16.93 -8.95 -0.46
N SER A 176 -17.56 -8.80 -1.63
CA SER A 176 -17.29 -9.70 -2.76
C SER A 176 -15.86 -9.57 -3.24
N MET A 177 -15.34 -8.35 -3.30
CA MET A 177 -13.94 -8.10 -3.67
C MET A 177 -12.96 -8.69 -2.65
N ILE A 178 -13.21 -8.52 -1.35
CA ILE A 178 -12.43 -9.12 -0.28
C ILE A 178 -12.43 -10.64 -0.37
N GLN A 179 -13.58 -11.26 -0.64
CA GLN A 179 -13.67 -12.70 -0.87
C GLN A 179 -12.81 -13.14 -2.07
N GLY A 180 -12.83 -12.39 -3.15
CA GLY A 180 -11.98 -12.65 -4.33
C GLY A 180 -10.50 -12.54 -4.01
N ILE A 181 -10.08 -11.49 -3.29
CA ILE A 181 -8.71 -11.26 -2.84
C ILE A 181 -8.22 -12.43 -1.97
N ARG A 182 -9.02 -12.87 -0.99
CA ARG A 182 -8.73 -14.04 -0.17
C ARG A 182 -8.57 -15.31 -1.00
N GLN A 183 -9.43 -15.54 -1.99
CA GLN A 183 -9.35 -16.69 -2.89
C GLN A 183 -8.11 -16.65 -3.80
N CYS A 184 -7.54 -15.48 -4.04
CA CYS A 184 -6.30 -15.32 -4.78
C CYS A 184 -5.04 -15.56 -3.92
N GLY A 185 -5.19 -15.90 -2.63
CA GLY A 185 -4.08 -16.26 -1.74
C GLY A 185 -3.56 -15.12 -0.87
N ALA A 186 -4.19 -13.94 -0.86
CA ALA A 186 -3.85 -12.90 0.09
C ALA A 186 -4.30 -13.28 1.51
N GLU A 187 -3.45 -12.98 2.49
CA GLU A 187 -3.66 -13.29 3.90
C GLU A 187 -4.24 -12.11 4.68
N GLY A 188 -4.21 -10.91 4.09
CA GLY A 188 -4.77 -9.72 4.72
C GLY A 188 -5.34 -8.69 3.73
N VAL A 189 -6.20 -7.81 4.28
CA VAL A 189 -6.76 -6.67 3.55
C VAL A 189 -6.63 -5.40 4.38
N VAL A 190 -6.20 -4.31 3.75
CA VAL A 190 -6.11 -2.99 4.38
C VAL A 190 -7.24 -2.09 3.86
N MET A 191 -8.08 -1.60 4.77
CA MET A 191 -9.26 -0.76 4.46
C MET A 191 -9.17 0.60 5.15
N PHE A 192 -9.03 1.67 4.41
CA PHE A 192 -9.00 1.82 2.97
C PHE A 192 -7.80 2.67 2.54
N ASN A 193 -7.44 2.54 1.25
CA ASN A 193 -6.54 3.50 0.64
C ASN A 193 -7.22 4.85 0.54
N ARG A 194 -6.47 5.93 0.81
CA ARG A 194 -6.91 7.27 0.50
C ARG A 194 -6.30 7.69 -0.83
N PHE A 195 -7.19 8.04 -1.73
CA PHE A 195 -6.81 8.47 -3.07
C PHE A 195 -6.48 9.96 -3.10
N TYR A 196 -5.65 10.34 -4.08
CA TYR A 196 -5.48 11.71 -4.48
C TYR A 196 -6.83 12.26 -4.93
N GLU A 197 -7.29 13.29 -4.24
CA GLU A 197 -8.50 14.03 -4.60
C GLU A 197 -8.06 15.41 -5.07
N PRO A 198 -8.29 15.78 -6.35
CA PRO A 198 -7.99 17.12 -6.84
C PRO A 198 -8.97 18.13 -6.27
N ASP A 199 -8.50 19.36 -6.05
CA ASP A 199 -9.32 20.53 -5.75
C ASP A 199 -9.11 21.58 -6.85
N ILE A 200 -9.93 22.62 -6.86
CA ILE A 200 -9.87 23.72 -7.82
C ILE A 200 -9.65 25.02 -7.05
N ASN A 201 -8.53 25.67 -7.32
CA ASN A 201 -8.32 27.03 -6.85
C ASN A 201 -9.22 27.98 -7.66
N THR A 202 -10.19 28.58 -6.98
CA THR A 202 -11.22 29.44 -7.62
C THR A 202 -10.65 30.79 -8.08
N ASP A 203 -9.56 31.26 -7.51
CA ASP A 203 -8.95 32.54 -7.88
C ASP A 203 -8.09 32.40 -9.14
N SER A 204 -7.32 31.30 -9.25
CA SER A 204 -6.46 31.02 -10.40
C SER A 204 -7.12 30.15 -11.46
N VAL A 205 -8.27 29.53 -11.17
CA VAL A 205 -8.99 28.57 -12.03
C VAL A 205 -8.07 27.41 -12.46
N GLN A 206 -7.26 26.92 -11.50
CA GLN A 206 -6.31 25.83 -11.73
C GLN A 206 -6.61 24.66 -10.78
N VAL A 207 -6.34 23.44 -11.27
CA VAL A 207 -6.37 22.25 -10.44
C VAL A 207 -5.23 22.35 -9.43
N MET A 208 -5.54 22.05 -8.17
CA MET A 208 -4.58 21.99 -7.07
C MET A 208 -4.75 20.68 -6.30
N GLU A 209 -3.78 20.35 -5.47
CA GLU A 209 -3.89 19.23 -4.55
C GLU A 209 -4.83 19.60 -3.40
N ALA A 210 -5.77 18.70 -3.10
CA ALA A 210 -6.58 18.79 -1.88
C ALA A 210 -5.75 18.35 -0.65
N ASP A 211 -6.36 18.40 0.54
CA ASP A 211 -5.71 17.99 1.78
C ASP A 211 -5.21 16.54 1.72
N ILE A 212 -3.90 16.38 1.92
CA ILE A 212 -3.25 15.05 1.92
C ILE A 212 -3.71 14.18 3.09
N PHE A 213 -4.05 14.81 4.23
CA PHE A 213 -4.43 14.08 5.43
C PHE A 213 -5.93 13.80 5.51
N SER A 214 -6.27 12.64 6.07
CA SER A 214 -7.64 12.29 6.40
C SER A 214 -8.17 13.16 7.55
N THR A 215 -9.49 13.18 7.68
CA THR A 215 -10.18 13.79 8.81
C THR A 215 -10.79 12.70 9.72
N SER A 216 -11.17 13.04 10.95
CA SER A 216 -11.87 12.10 11.85
C SER A 216 -13.25 11.67 11.31
N ALA A 217 -13.80 12.37 10.32
CA ALA A 217 -15.07 12.00 9.69
C ALA A 217 -14.91 10.73 8.83
N ASP A 218 -13.74 10.52 8.25
CA ASP A 218 -13.44 9.39 7.36
C ASP A 218 -13.47 8.04 8.10
N LEU A 219 -13.23 8.04 9.41
CA LEU A 219 -13.26 6.85 10.26
C LEU A 219 -14.57 6.08 10.19
N ARG A 220 -15.71 6.77 10.04
CA ARG A 220 -17.04 6.12 10.09
C ARG A 220 -17.26 5.13 8.95
N GLY A 221 -16.74 5.46 7.77
CA GLY A 221 -16.75 4.55 6.63
C GLY A 221 -15.92 3.30 6.91
N SER A 222 -14.71 3.47 7.43
CA SER A 222 -13.80 2.38 7.78
C SER A 222 -14.40 1.46 8.85
N ILE A 223 -14.97 1.99 9.95
CA ILE A 223 -15.60 1.19 11.01
C ILE A 223 -16.68 0.27 10.45
N ARG A 224 -17.56 0.78 9.59
CA ARG A 224 -18.64 -0.03 9.00
C ARG A 224 -18.11 -1.24 8.25
N TRP A 225 -17.14 -1.00 7.37
CA TRP A 225 -16.63 -2.06 6.52
C TRP A 225 -15.70 -3.02 7.27
N ILE A 226 -14.94 -2.54 8.26
CA ILE A 226 -14.16 -3.39 9.17
C ILE A 226 -15.09 -4.35 9.90
N ALA A 227 -16.16 -3.87 10.56
CA ALA A 227 -17.10 -4.71 11.27
C ALA A 227 -17.76 -5.77 10.38
N MET A 228 -18.16 -5.39 9.16
CA MET A 228 -18.77 -6.33 8.23
C MET A 228 -17.78 -7.37 7.70
N ALA A 229 -16.55 -6.97 7.41
CA ALA A 229 -15.51 -7.85 6.89
C ALA A 229 -14.99 -8.80 7.97
N SER A 230 -14.77 -8.33 9.21
CA SER A 230 -14.36 -9.15 10.34
C SER A 230 -15.38 -10.25 10.66
N ALA A 231 -16.67 -9.91 10.56
CA ALA A 231 -17.74 -10.90 10.77
C ALA A 231 -17.84 -11.91 9.61
N ALA A 232 -17.57 -11.47 8.36
CA ALA A 232 -17.68 -12.32 7.19
C ALA A 232 -16.44 -13.22 6.96
N PHE A 233 -15.26 -12.78 7.36
CA PHE A 233 -13.98 -13.41 7.10
C PHE A 233 -13.12 -13.50 8.38
N PRO A 234 -13.49 -14.35 9.34
CA PRO A 234 -12.80 -14.41 10.65
C PRO A 234 -11.38 -14.98 10.57
N ASP A 235 -11.00 -15.55 9.46
CA ASP A 235 -9.67 -16.13 9.17
C ASP A 235 -8.82 -15.24 8.25
N LEU A 236 -9.29 -14.03 7.90
CA LEU A 236 -8.55 -13.04 7.11
C LEU A 236 -8.10 -11.90 8.03
N ASP A 237 -6.82 -11.55 7.95
CA ASP A 237 -6.32 -10.40 8.68
C ASP A 237 -6.81 -9.08 8.09
N ILE A 238 -7.35 -8.21 8.93
CA ILE A 238 -7.93 -6.94 8.51
C ILE A 238 -7.24 -5.80 9.23
N ALA A 239 -6.64 -4.89 8.46
CA ALA A 239 -6.08 -3.65 8.96
C ALA A 239 -6.95 -2.46 8.56
N ALA A 240 -7.21 -1.57 9.51
CA ALA A 240 -7.89 -0.31 9.27
C ALA A 240 -6.91 0.80 8.92
N SER A 241 -7.24 1.59 7.93
CA SER A 241 -6.50 2.79 7.55
C SER A 241 -7.46 3.95 7.31
N THR A 242 -6.96 5.19 7.42
CA THR A 242 -7.72 6.43 7.19
C THR A 242 -8.64 6.81 8.36
N GLY A 243 -8.58 8.06 8.79
CA GLY A 243 -9.45 8.64 9.83
C GLY A 243 -9.05 8.37 11.28
N VAL A 244 -7.91 7.73 11.52
CA VAL A 244 -7.41 7.45 12.88
C VAL A 244 -6.57 8.64 13.37
N HIS A 245 -7.13 9.43 14.28
CA HIS A 245 -6.47 10.63 14.82
C HIS A 245 -6.25 10.57 16.33
N THR A 246 -6.93 9.67 17.04
CA THR A 246 -6.85 9.52 18.49
C THR A 246 -6.74 8.05 18.90
N GLY A 247 -6.25 7.80 20.12
CA GLY A 247 -6.27 6.43 20.68
C GLY A 247 -7.69 5.84 20.78
N ALA A 248 -8.71 6.68 20.99
CA ALA A 248 -10.10 6.24 21.00
C ALA A 248 -10.56 5.75 19.62
N ASP A 249 -10.07 6.33 18.54
CA ASP A 249 -10.38 5.87 17.19
C ASP A 249 -9.78 4.48 16.93
N GLY A 250 -8.54 4.26 17.36
CA GLY A 250 -7.94 2.93 17.31
C GLY A 250 -8.73 1.89 18.11
N VAL A 251 -9.19 2.23 19.32
CA VAL A 251 -10.05 1.33 20.12
C VAL A 251 -11.35 1.00 19.41
N LYS A 252 -12.02 1.98 18.76
CA LYS A 252 -13.25 1.73 17.99
C LYS A 252 -13.02 0.71 16.87
N LEU A 253 -11.90 0.81 16.17
CA LEU A 253 -11.56 -0.10 15.08
C LEU A 253 -11.22 -1.51 15.57
N LEU A 254 -10.60 -1.63 16.75
CA LEU A 254 -10.32 -2.93 17.37
C LEU A 254 -11.59 -3.61 17.94
N LEU A 255 -12.64 -2.86 18.19
CA LEU A 255 -13.93 -3.36 18.64
C LEU A 255 -14.89 -3.69 17.48
N ALA A 256 -14.60 -3.23 16.29
CA ALA A 256 -15.38 -3.47 15.07
C ALA A 256 -14.98 -4.79 14.41
#